data_0b415f8e448ec5694155eac4b7b6871a
#
_entry.id   0b415f8e448ec5694155eac4b7b6871a
#
_cell.length_a   1.000
_cell.length_b   1.000
_cell.length_c   1.000
_cell.angle_alpha   90.00
_cell.angle_beta   90.00
_cell.angle_gamma   90.00
#
_symmetry.space_group_name_H-M   'P 1'
#
loop_
_entity.id
_entity.type
_entity.pdbx_description
1 polymer ?
#
loop_
_entity_poly.entity_id
_entity_poly.type
_entity_poly.pdbx_seq_one_letter_code
_entity_poly.pdbx_strand_id
1 'polypeptide(L)'
;MPRLARVVLPGIPHHVTQRGVRSMPIFRHDEDRLEYLRLLRLNAGKYGVRFMAYCLMTNHVHLVAIPVSEGSLARAIGEAHKAYTRAMNLRLGVRGYLFQGRFFSCPMDDRHAMAAAAYAERNPVRAGMVDSPWKY
;
A
#
# COMPACT_ATOMS: atom_id res chain seq x y z
N MET A 1 -20.09 -11.93 10.02
CA MET A 1 -20.46 -10.52 9.90
C MET A 1 -20.18 -10.03 8.49
N PRO A 2 -21.17 -9.44 7.83
CA PRO A 2 -20.93 -8.96 6.47
C PRO A 2 -19.93 -7.79 6.48
N ARG A 3 -19.09 -7.76 5.47
CA ARG A 3 -18.14 -6.65 5.29
C ARG A 3 -18.86 -5.45 4.72
N LEU A 4 -18.57 -4.29 5.25
CA LEU A 4 -19.06 -3.05 4.68
C LEU A 4 -18.29 -2.77 3.38
N ALA A 5 -19.01 -2.28 2.38
CA ALA A 5 -18.38 -1.83 1.15
C ALA A 5 -17.51 -0.61 1.43
N ARG A 6 -16.35 -0.54 0.75
CA ARG A 6 -15.53 0.67 0.81
C ARG A 6 -16.23 1.80 0.09
N VAL A 7 -16.12 3.00 0.67
CA VAL A 7 -16.53 4.20 -0.06
C VAL A 7 -15.36 4.58 -0.96
N VAL A 8 -15.56 4.51 -2.27
CA VAL A 8 -14.55 4.85 -3.26
C VAL A 8 -15.09 5.94 -4.16
N LEU A 9 -14.39 7.06 -4.24
CA LEU A 9 -14.76 8.21 -5.07
C LEU A 9 -13.76 8.34 -6.21
N PRO A 10 -14.14 8.01 -7.46
CA PRO A 10 -13.22 8.12 -8.59
C PRO A 10 -12.64 9.53 -8.73
N GLY A 11 -11.36 9.61 -9.05
CA GLY A 11 -10.67 10.88 -9.24
C GLY A 11 -10.25 11.60 -7.96
N ILE A 12 -10.59 11.04 -6.80
CA ILE A 12 -10.30 11.65 -5.50
C ILE A 12 -9.17 10.86 -4.83
N PRO A 13 -8.20 11.54 -4.19
CA PRO A 13 -7.17 10.85 -3.42
C PRO A 13 -7.76 10.06 -2.26
N HIS A 14 -7.24 8.85 -2.05
CA HIS A 14 -7.62 7.99 -0.94
C HIS A 14 -6.40 7.65 -0.11
N HIS A 15 -6.54 7.71 1.20
CA HIS A 15 -5.54 7.18 2.11
C HIS A 15 -5.78 5.69 2.25
N VAL A 16 -4.76 4.89 1.96
CA VAL A 16 -4.81 3.43 2.02
C VAL A 16 -3.82 2.95 3.05
N THR A 17 -4.25 2.06 3.93
CA THR A 17 -3.34 1.43 4.90
C THR A 17 -3.52 -0.08 4.85
N GLN A 18 -2.42 -0.79 5.08
CA GLN A 18 -2.43 -2.25 5.21
C GLN A 18 -1.34 -2.68 6.16
N ARG A 19 -1.65 -3.68 6.96
CA ARG A 19 -0.76 -4.18 8.01
C ARG A 19 -0.47 -5.65 7.78
N GLY A 20 0.71 -6.09 8.24
CA GLY A 20 1.06 -7.50 8.28
C GLY A 20 0.21 -8.26 9.29
N VAL A 21 -0.07 -9.52 8.99
CA VAL A 21 -0.81 -10.39 9.90
C VAL A 21 -0.07 -10.45 11.25
N ARG A 22 -0.81 -10.31 12.35
CA ARG A 22 -0.25 -10.28 13.71
C ARG A 22 0.84 -9.22 13.89
N SER A 23 0.78 -8.14 13.14
CA SER A 23 1.79 -7.07 13.12
C SER A 23 3.19 -7.56 12.77
N MET A 24 3.29 -8.67 12.05
CA MET A 24 4.56 -9.21 11.61
C MET A 24 5.15 -8.40 10.47
N PRO A 25 6.47 -8.45 10.27
CA PRO A 25 7.12 -7.76 9.16
C PRO A 25 6.56 -8.21 7.82
N ILE A 26 6.31 -7.25 6.93
CA ILE A 26 5.96 -7.52 5.53
C ILE A 26 7.14 -7.23 4.60
N PHE A 27 8.12 -6.49 5.09
CA PHE A 27 9.38 -6.24 4.37
C PHE A 27 10.53 -6.63 5.29
N ARG A 28 11.49 -7.40 4.77
CA ARG A 28 12.68 -7.80 5.52
C ARG A 28 13.93 -7.16 4.97
N HIS A 29 13.91 -6.79 3.68
CA HIS A 29 15.03 -6.18 2.96
C HIS A 29 14.50 -5.09 2.04
N ASP A 30 15.40 -4.21 1.59
CA ASP A 30 15.04 -3.15 0.65
C ASP A 30 14.56 -3.72 -0.68
N GLU A 31 15.10 -4.87 -1.09
CA GLU A 31 14.64 -5.58 -2.29
C GLU A 31 13.17 -5.95 -2.20
N ASP A 32 12.68 -6.25 -1.01
CA ASP A 32 11.26 -6.56 -0.80
C ASP A 32 10.40 -5.33 -1.08
N ARG A 33 10.85 -4.17 -0.64
CA ARG A 33 10.16 -2.91 -0.89
C ARG A 33 10.13 -2.57 -2.37
N LEU A 34 11.24 -2.79 -3.05
CA LEU A 34 11.31 -2.56 -4.50
C LEU A 34 10.37 -3.49 -5.26
N GLU A 35 10.31 -4.75 -4.87
CA GLU A 35 9.38 -5.72 -5.48
C GLU A 35 7.92 -5.31 -5.22
N TYR A 36 7.61 -4.88 -4.01
CA TYR A 36 6.28 -4.40 -3.67
C TYR A 36 5.88 -3.21 -4.55
N LEU A 37 6.77 -2.23 -4.69
CA LEU A 37 6.52 -1.05 -5.52
C LEU A 37 6.36 -1.42 -6.99
N ARG A 38 7.16 -2.38 -7.48
CA ARG A 38 7.04 -2.87 -8.84
C ARG A 38 5.65 -3.46 -9.09
N LEU A 39 5.17 -4.27 -8.16
CA LEU A 39 3.84 -4.88 -8.26
C LEU A 39 2.71 -3.85 -8.16
N LEU A 40 2.86 -2.86 -7.28
CA LEU A 40 1.89 -1.77 -7.20
C LEU A 40 1.83 -0.99 -8.54
N ARG A 41 2.98 -0.67 -9.10
CA ARG A 41 3.06 0.09 -10.35
C ARG A 41 2.46 -0.69 -11.51
N LEU A 42 2.77 -1.98 -11.60
CA LEU A 42 2.25 -2.85 -12.64
C LEU A 42 0.71 -2.89 -12.58
N ASN A 43 0.16 -3.10 -11.40
CA ASN A 43 -1.28 -3.21 -11.24
C ASN A 43 -1.98 -1.85 -11.29
N ALA A 44 -1.30 -0.77 -10.92
CA ALA A 44 -1.82 0.58 -11.09
C ALA A 44 -2.09 0.89 -12.56
N GLY A 45 -1.14 0.56 -13.43
CA GLY A 45 -1.33 0.74 -14.87
C GLY A 45 -2.44 -0.14 -15.44
N LYS A 46 -2.57 -1.34 -14.91
CA LYS A 46 -3.56 -2.31 -15.39
C LYS A 46 -4.98 -1.96 -14.99
N TYR A 47 -5.18 -1.47 -13.77
CA TYR A 47 -6.53 -1.27 -13.20
C TYR A 47 -6.89 0.20 -12.98
N GLY A 48 -6.04 1.14 -13.38
CA GLY A 48 -6.37 2.55 -13.33
C GLY A 48 -6.27 3.17 -11.93
N VAL A 49 -5.08 3.13 -11.34
CA VAL A 49 -4.79 3.82 -10.08
C VAL A 49 -3.53 4.65 -10.27
N ARG A 50 -3.52 5.87 -9.72
CA ARG A 50 -2.31 6.69 -9.67
C ARG A 50 -1.90 6.84 -8.21
N PHE A 51 -0.68 6.42 -7.88
CA PHE A 51 -0.14 6.58 -6.54
C PHE A 51 0.59 7.92 -6.44
N MET A 52 0.16 8.74 -5.47
CA MET A 52 0.77 10.06 -5.23
C MET A 52 1.91 9.98 -4.22
N ALA A 53 1.79 9.08 -3.26
CA ALA A 53 2.78 8.95 -2.19
C ALA A 53 2.68 7.57 -1.57
N TYR A 54 3.76 7.16 -0.92
CA TYR A 54 3.77 5.91 -0.17
C TYR A 54 4.73 6.02 1.01
N CYS A 55 4.48 5.19 2.02
CA CYS A 55 5.40 5.00 3.12
C CYS A 55 5.40 3.50 3.45
N LEU A 56 6.55 2.86 3.30
CA LEU A 56 6.69 1.42 3.49
C LEU A 56 7.41 1.15 4.80
N MET A 57 6.63 0.98 5.86
CA MET A 57 7.17 0.62 7.17
C MET A 57 7.39 -0.89 7.23
N THR A 58 8.13 -1.35 8.24
CA THR A 58 8.47 -2.79 8.33
C THR A 58 7.23 -3.69 8.34
N ASN A 59 6.19 -3.30 9.07
CA ASN A 59 5.01 -4.16 9.26
C ASN A 59 3.71 -3.55 8.74
N HIS A 60 3.76 -2.43 8.04
CA HIS A 60 2.57 -1.80 7.46
C HIS A 60 2.95 -0.80 6.37
N VAL A 61 1.97 -0.43 5.57
CA VAL A 61 2.15 0.55 4.51
C VAL A 61 1.08 1.62 4.59
N HIS A 62 1.44 2.83 4.16
CA HIS A 62 0.52 3.92 3.90
C HIS A 62 0.68 4.32 2.43
N LEU A 63 -0.44 4.45 1.73
CA LEU A 63 -0.43 4.85 0.33
C LEU A 63 -1.43 5.99 0.16
N VAL A 64 -1.14 6.89 -0.76
CA VAL A 64 -2.12 7.88 -1.23
C VAL A 64 -2.35 7.56 -2.70
N ALA A 65 -3.59 7.20 -3.03
CA ALA A 65 -3.94 6.66 -4.34
C ALA A 65 -5.18 7.31 -4.91
N ILE A 66 -5.17 7.57 -6.20
CA ILE A 66 -6.32 8.13 -6.92
C ILE A 66 -6.84 7.06 -7.88
N PRO A 67 -8.05 6.51 -7.62
CA PRO A 67 -8.64 5.52 -8.51
C PRO A 67 -9.37 6.20 -9.68
N VAL A 68 -9.35 5.55 -10.84
CA VAL A 68 -10.10 5.99 -12.02
C VAL A 68 -11.57 5.58 -11.90
N SER A 69 -11.85 4.44 -11.29
CA SER A 69 -13.19 3.91 -11.13
C SER A 69 -13.39 3.32 -9.73
N GLU A 70 -14.62 2.99 -9.39
CA GLU A 70 -14.94 2.45 -8.07
C GLU A 70 -14.22 1.12 -7.77
N GLY A 71 -13.97 0.30 -8.78
CA GLY A 71 -13.29 -0.98 -8.60
C GLY A 71 -11.78 -0.93 -8.67
N SER A 72 -11.19 0.21 -9.03
CA SER A 72 -9.77 0.31 -9.31
C SER A 72 -8.88 -0.01 -8.10
N LEU A 73 -9.21 0.56 -6.93
CA LEU A 73 -8.39 0.34 -5.72
C LEU A 73 -8.39 -1.13 -5.31
N ALA A 74 -9.57 -1.74 -5.25
CA ALA A 74 -9.68 -3.13 -4.81
C ALA A 74 -8.90 -4.06 -5.74
N ARG A 75 -8.96 -3.82 -7.05
CA ARG A 75 -8.26 -4.66 -8.02
C ARG A 75 -6.76 -4.40 -8.01
N ALA A 76 -6.34 -3.14 -8.10
CA ALA A 76 -4.92 -2.81 -8.18
C ALA A 76 -4.17 -3.24 -6.93
N ILE A 77 -4.67 -2.83 -5.76
CA ILE A 77 -4.01 -3.12 -4.49
C ILE A 77 -4.19 -4.60 -4.13
N GLY A 78 -5.39 -5.14 -4.32
CA GLY A 78 -5.66 -6.55 -4.05
C GLY A 78 -4.78 -7.49 -4.85
N GLU A 79 -4.65 -7.26 -6.16
CA GLU A 79 -3.79 -8.10 -7.01
C GLU A 79 -2.31 -7.93 -6.68
N ALA A 80 -1.88 -6.70 -6.40
CA ALA A 80 -0.50 -6.45 -5.99
C ALA A 80 -0.17 -7.17 -4.68
N HIS A 81 -1.04 -7.08 -3.69
CA HIS A 81 -0.83 -7.74 -2.39
C HIS A 81 -0.84 -9.26 -2.52
N LYS A 82 -1.72 -9.79 -3.36
CA LYS A 82 -1.80 -11.23 -3.64
C LYS A 82 -0.50 -11.73 -4.28
N ALA A 83 0.00 -11.03 -5.29
CA ALA A 83 1.24 -11.39 -5.97
C ALA A 83 2.44 -11.26 -5.03
N TYR A 84 2.48 -10.20 -4.22
CA TYR A 84 3.55 -9.99 -3.26
C TYR A 84 3.56 -11.10 -2.19
N THR A 85 2.39 -11.44 -1.65
CA THR A 85 2.25 -12.53 -0.67
C THR A 85 2.78 -13.83 -1.24
N ARG A 86 2.43 -14.15 -2.48
CA ARG A 86 2.90 -15.37 -3.15
C ARG A 86 4.42 -15.38 -3.29
N ALA A 87 4.99 -14.27 -3.71
CA ALA A 87 6.44 -14.15 -3.88
C ALA A 87 7.18 -14.31 -2.54
N MET A 88 6.67 -13.68 -1.47
CA MET A 88 7.30 -13.77 -0.16
C MET A 88 7.17 -15.16 0.45
N ASN A 89 5.98 -15.77 0.33
CA ASN A 89 5.77 -17.12 0.83
C ASN A 89 6.68 -18.13 0.13
N LEU A 90 6.83 -17.99 -1.18
CA LEU A 90 7.71 -18.86 -1.95
C LEU A 90 9.17 -18.71 -1.51
N ARG A 91 9.63 -17.48 -1.34
CA ARG A 91 11.02 -17.21 -0.93
C ARG A 91 11.31 -17.70 0.48
N LEU A 92 10.35 -17.52 1.41
CA LEU A 92 10.53 -17.90 2.81
C LEU A 92 10.18 -19.35 3.10
N GLY A 93 9.59 -20.07 2.12
CA GLY A 93 9.17 -21.45 2.31
C GLY A 93 8.03 -21.58 3.31
N VAL A 94 7.12 -20.61 3.36
CA VAL A 94 5.99 -20.60 4.28
C VAL A 94 4.68 -20.50 3.51
N ARG A 95 3.57 -20.65 4.23
CA ARG A 95 2.21 -20.57 3.70
C ARG A 95 1.38 -19.62 4.53
N GLY A 96 0.24 -19.20 3.98
CA GLY A 96 -0.76 -18.44 4.69
C GLY A 96 -0.72 -16.95 4.35
N TYR A 97 -1.46 -16.19 5.14
CA TYR A 97 -1.63 -14.76 4.89
C TYR A 97 -0.41 -13.97 5.34
N LEU A 98 0.02 -13.07 4.50
CA LEU A 98 1.04 -12.08 4.86
C LEU A 98 0.38 -10.82 5.43
N PHE A 99 -0.74 -10.41 4.83
CA PHE A 99 -1.47 -9.22 5.24
C PHE A 99 -2.67 -9.57 6.10
N GLN A 100 -3.00 -8.69 7.04
CA GLN A 100 -4.13 -8.87 7.92
C GLN A 100 -5.41 -8.35 7.26
N GLY A 101 -6.17 -9.28 6.67
CA GLY A 101 -7.45 -8.97 6.05
C GLY A 101 -7.33 -8.04 4.86
N ARG A 102 -8.42 -7.33 4.59
CA ARG A 102 -8.50 -6.37 3.50
C ARG A 102 -7.80 -5.07 3.90
N PHE A 103 -7.24 -4.38 2.92
CA PHE A 103 -6.71 -3.04 3.18
C PHE A 103 -7.85 -2.07 3.55
N PHE A 104 -7.51 -1.08 4.34
CA PHE A 104 -8.40 0.04 4.68
C PHE A 104 -8.18 1.16 3.67
N SER A 105 -9.26 1.85 3.28
CA SER A 105 -9.14 3.04 2.45
C SER A 105 -10.20 4.07 2.86
N CYS A 106 -9.84 5.35 2.69
CA CYS A 106 -10.70 6.46 3.04
C CYS A 106 -10.48 7.60 2.04
N PRO A 107 -11.55 8.13 1.41
CA PRO A 107 -11.41 9.31 0.56
C PRO A 107 -10.89 10.50 1.37
N MET A 108 -10.14 11.38 0.73
CA MET A 108 -9.54 12.55 1.35
C MET A 108 -9.84 13.78 0.53
N ASP A 109 -9.99 14.93 1.19
CA ASP A 109 -9.98 16.19 0.48
C ASP A 109 -8.54 16.58 0.11
N ASP A 110 -8.38 17.59 -0.73
CA ASP A 110 -7.05 18.01 -1.22
C ASP A 110 -6.10 18.35 -0.06
N ARG A 111 -6.61 19.01 0.95
CA ARG A 111 -5.81 19.43 2.10
C ARG A 111 -5.31 18.21 2.89
N HIS A 112 -6.18 17.26 3.14
CA HIS A 112 -5.82 16.03 3.83
C HIS A 112 -4.87 15.18 2.98
N ALA A 113 -5.07 15.14 1.67
CA ALA A 113 -4.19 14.41 0.77
C ALA A 113 -2.77 14.97 0.80
N MET A 114 -2.62 16.29 0.78
CA MET A 114 -1.31 16.93 0.87
C MET A 114 -0.62 16.65 2.19
N ALA A 115 -1.36 16.74 3.29
CA ALA A 115 -0.81 16.43 4.62
C ALA A 115 -0.41 14.97 4.74
N ALA A 116 -1.21 14.06 4.23
CA ALA A 116 -0.91 12.63 4.24
C ALA A 116 0.31 12.30 3.40
N ALA A 117 0.44 12.92 2.22
CA ALA A 117 1.61 12.75 1.36
C ALA A 117 2.88 13.20 2.06
N ALA A 118 2.85 14.37 2.69
CA ALA A 118 3.98 14.88 3.43
C ALA A 118 4.35 13.98 4.61
N TYR A 119 3.35 13.48 5.33
CA TYR A 119 3.57 12.57 6.44
C TYR A 119 4.20 11.25 5.96
N ALA A 120 3.67 10.68 4.88
CA ALA A 120 4.17 9.43 4.32
C ALA A 120 5.63 9.56 3.89
N GLU A 121 5.99 10.67 3.24
CA GLU A 121 7.37 10.92 2.82
C GLU A 121 8.34 11.02 3.99
N ARG A 122 7.89 11.54 5.13
CA ARG A 122 8.73 11.71 6.31
C ARG A 122 8.85 10.45 7.17
N ASN A 123 7.87 9.58 7.12
CA ASN A 123 7.83 8.42 7.98
C ASN A 123 9.05 7.49 7.86
N PRO A 124 9.55 7.15 6.66
CA PRO A 124 10.74 6.32 6.55
C PRO A 124 11.96 6.94 7.23
N VAL A 125 12.09 8.27 7.15
CA VAL A 125 13.19 9.00 7.82
C VAL A 125 13.03 8.89 9.34
N ARG A 126 11.81 9.09 9.86
CA ARG A 126 11.54 8.97 11.30
C ARG A 126 11.81 7.58 11.83
N ALA A 127 11.52 6.57 11.03
CA ALA A 127 11.77 5.19 11.41
C ALA A 127 13.23 4.79 11.27
N GLY A 128 14.10 5.69 10.80
CA GLY A 128 15.50 5.39 10.58
C GLY A 128 15.75 4.45 9.42
N MET A 129 14.79 4.33 8.50
CA MET A 129 14.88 3.41 7.37
C MET A 129 15.66 4.00 6.21
N VAL A 130 15.62 5.31 6.04
CA VAL A 130 16.39 6.05 5.04
C VAL A 130 16.77 7.41 5.63
N ASP A 131 17.78 8.05 5.04
CA ASP A 131 18.22 9.37 5.49
C ASP A 131 17.52 10.52 4.76
N SER A 132 16.70 10.22 3.75
CA SER A 132 15.95 11.23 2.98
C SER A 132 14.63 10.64 2.49
N PRO A 133 13.52 11.42 2.48
CA PRO A 133 12.21 10.91 2.07
C PRO A 133 12.17 10.40 0.63
N TRP A 134 12.92 11.04 -0.27
CA TRP A 134 12.89 10.69 -1.71
C TRP A 134 13.62 9.40 -2.05
N LYS A 135 14.24 8.74 -1.10
CA LYS A 135 14.88 7.45 -1.34
C LYS A 135 13.90 6.27 -1.39
N TYR A 136 12.63 6.56 -1.16
CA TYR A 136 11.58 5.56 -1.27
C TYR A 136 10.84 5.63 -2.58
#